data_8be91dfe6984922713d78b48af41362a
#
_entry.id   8be91dfe6984922713d78b48af41362a
#
_cell.length_a   1.000
_cell.length_b   1.000
_cell.length_c   1.000
_cell.angle_alpha   90.00
_cell.angle_beta   90.00
_cell.angle_gamma   90.00
#
_symmetry.space_group_name_H-M   'P 1'
#
loop_
_entity.id
_entity.type
_entity.pdbx_description
1 polymer ?
#
loop_
_entity_poly.entity_id
_entity_poly.type
_entity_poly.pdbx_seq_one_letter_code
_entity_poly.pdbx_strand_id
1 'polypeptide(L)'
;MKLSSDLKKSLAAYTADLKGDISITLQKGSHKKRDELVSFLNDVCSVSSQLNLIEIENVPGARSPLSFSLSIDGADSGIIFTGIPGGHEFNSFVLAILQLGGSDLKLDENIKSIISSIDEELAFEVFISLDCHICPEVVQALNKFAILNNNINCEMIDGGLFPDLVEKNDIQGVPTIFLNGEFFSSGKTDIAKILGKLEDFVSITKQSVTNDLELQDTVVIGGGPAGISASIYLARKGLKVALVSENIGGQVKETLGIENMISVSETTGKKLTGDMHTHLNDYNINVKEHFKVVGITKGIIKTVELSSGEKIDTKTIIIATGARWRELNVPGEKENLGNGVAYCPH
;
A
#
# COMPACT_ATOMS: atom_id res chain seq x y z
N MET A 1 -5.33 19.56 -15.48
CA MET A 1 -3.92 19.07 -15.60
C MET A 1 -3.76 18.38 -16.94
N LYS A 2 -2.73 18.70 -17.75
CA LYS A 2 -2.44 17.99 -19.01
C LYS A 2 -1.20 17.12 -18.84
N LEU A 3 -1.24 15.91 -19.34
CA LEU A 3 -0.07 15.03 -19.31
C LEU A 3 0.96 15.48 -20.35
N SER A 4 2.25 15.50 -19.95
CA SER A 4 3.33 15.76 -20.90
C SER A 4 3.44 14.62 -21.93
N SER A 5 4.04 14.92 -23.10
CA SER A 5 4.26 13.91 -24.14
C SER A 5 5.10 12.72 -23.64
N ASP A 6 6.09 12.97 -22.78
CA ASP A 6 6.96 11.92 -22.25
C ASP A 6 6.22 11.05 -21.25
N LEU A 7 5.37 11.66 -20.41
CA LEU A 7 4.53 10.92 -19.47
C LEU A 7 3.49 10.05 -20.21
N LYS A 8 2.89 10.56 -21.30
CA LYS A 8 2.00 9.76 -22.17
C LYS A 8 2.73 8.58 -22.79
N LYS A 9 3.96 8.76 -23.27
CA LYS A 9 4.77 7.65 -23.82
C LYS A 9 5.07 6.59 -22.77
N SER A 10 5.47 7.01 -21.57
CA SER A 10 5.73 6.09 -20.46
C SER A 10 4.47 5.33 -20.07
N LEU A 11 3.33 6.03 -19.95
CA LEU A 11 2.05 5.41 -19.61
C LEU A 11 1.60 4.42 -20.70
N ALA A 12 1.75 4.76 -21.98
CA ALA A 12 1.47 3.87 -23.11
C ALA A 12 2.32 2.58 -23.04
N ALA A 13 3.60 2.69 -22.67
CA ALA A 13 4.46 1.53 -22.50
C ALA A 13 4.00 0.63 -21.32
N TYR A 14 3.60 1.22 -20.20
CA TYR A 14 3.09 0.46 -19.04
C TYR A 14 1.74 -0.20 -19.30
N THR A 15 0.86 0.44 -20.10
CA THR A 15 -0.48 -0.08 -20.40
C THR A 15 -0.53 -1.03 -21.62
N ALA A 16 0.62 -1.30 -22.27
CA ALA A 16 0.68 -2.19 -23.42
C ALA A 16 0.30 -3.64 -23.10
N ASP A 17 0.52 -4.09 -21.86
CA ASP A 17 0.32 -5.47 -21.41
C ASP A 17 -0.94 -5.65 -20.56
N LEU A 18 -1.90 -4.72 -20.61
CA LEU A 18 -3.20 -4.87 -19.90
C LEU A 18 -3.93 -6.11 -20.41
N LYS A 19 -4.51 -6.89 -19.49
CA LYS A 19 -5.19 -8.17 -19.80
C LYS A 19 -6.71 -8.05 -19.97
N GLY A 20 -7.25 -6.83 -19.97
CA GLY A 20 -8.69 -6.57 -20.14
C GLY A 20 -8.96 -5.10 -20.42
N ASP A 21 -10.21 -4.81 -20.76
CA ASP A 21 -10.67 -3.44 -21.01
C ASP A 21 -11.03 -2.75 -19.70
N ILE A 22 -10.30 -1.68 -19.38
CA ILE A 22 -10.54 -0.89 -18.18
C ILE A 22 -11.42 0.29 -18.53
N SER A 23 -12.54 0.39 -17.83
CA SER A 23 -13.44 1.53 -17.92
C SER A 23 -13.30 2.43 -16.70
N ILE A 24 -13.11 3.71 -16.97
CA ILE A 24 -13.17 4.81 -16.00
C ILE A 24 -14.56 5.38 -16.07
N THR A 25 -15.38 5.10 -15.08
CA THR A 25 -16.79 5.53 -15.07
C THR A 25 -16.94 6.78 -14.22
N LEU A 26 -17.12 7.93 -14.87
CA LEU A 26 -17.19 9.26 -14.26
C LEU A 26 -18.64 9.66 -13.97
N GLN A 27 -18.88 10.15 -12.75
CA GLN A 27 -20.16 10.72 -12.33
C GLN A 27 -20.48 11.97 -13.14
N LYS A 28 -21.65 12.06 -13.79
CA LYS A 28 -22.12 13.29 -14.43
C LYS A 28 -22.49 14.35 -13.39
N GLY A 29 -22.44 15.60 -13.80
CA GLY A 29 -22.82 16.75 -12.98
C GLY A 29 -21.96 17.98 -13.26
N SER A 30 -22.18 19.04 -12.50
CA SER A 30 -21.45 20.31 -12.65
C SER A 30 -20.54 20.55 -11.45
N HIS A 31 -19.26 20.85 -11.71
CA HIS A 31 -18.30 21.29 -10.71
C HIS A 31 -17.22 22.16 -11.37
N LYS A 32 -16.69 23.16 -10.64
CA LYS A 32 -15.69 24.12 -11.16
C LYS A 32 -14.41 23.46 -11.71
N LYS A 33 -14.06 22.26 -11.23
CA LYS A 33 -12.87 21.49 -11.63
C LYS A 33 -13.20 20.34 -12.59
N ARG A 34 -14.47 20.20 -13.03
CA ARG A 34 -14.87 19.06 -13.86
C ARG A 34 -14.14 19.01 -15.19
N ASP A 35 -14.06 20.15 -15.90
CA ASP A 35 -13.39 20.19 -17.21
C ASP A 35 -11.91 19.81 -17.11
N GLU A 36 -11.27 20.15 -15.99
CA GLU A 36 -9.90 19.75 -15.71
C GLU A 36 -9.78 18.23 -15.51
N LEU A 37 -10.68 17.62 -14.75
CA LEU A 37 -10.74 16.17 -14.55
C LEU A 37 -11.02 15.43 -15.87
N VAL A 38 -12.04 15.85 -16.62
CA VAL A 38 -12.39 15.24 -17.93
C VAL A 38 -11.21 15.31 -18.90
N SER A 39 -10.53 16.47 -18.98
CA SER A 39 -9.33 16.62 -19.81
C SER A 39 -8.21 15.68 -19.38
N PHE A 40 -8.00 15.54 -18.08
CA PHE A 40 -7.00 14.63 -17.51
C PHE A 40 -7.32 13.16 -17.82
N LEU A 41 -8.57 12.73 -17.59
CA LEU A 41 -8.98 11.34 -17.86
C LEU A 41 -8.94 11.00 -19.34
N ASN A 42 -9.34 11.94 -20.23
CA ASN A 42 -9.19 11.76 -21.67
C ASN A 42 -7.71 11.61 -22.09
N ASP A 43 -6.81 12.41 -21.48
CA ASP A 43 -5.37 12.28 -21.73
C ASP A 43 -4.86 10.90 -21.34
N VAL A 44 -5.33 10.35 -20.21
CA VAL A 44 -4.98 9.00 -19.76
C VAL A 44 -5.57 7.94 -20.70
N CYS A 45 -6.84 8.02 -21.06
CA CYS A 45 -7.47 7.06 -21.96
C CYS A 45 -6.87 7.09 -23.38
N SER A 46 -6.33 8.23 -23.81
CA SER A 46 -5.73 8.37 -25.15
C SER A 46 -4.48 7.54 -25.38
N VAL A 47 -3.88 6.94 -24.34
CA VAL A 47 -2.60 6.19 -24.47
C VAL A 47 -2.78 4.71 -24.78
N SER A 48 -3.97 4.16 -24.58
CA SER A 48 -4.28 2.74 -24.84
C SER A 48 -5.72 2.57 -25.30
N SER A 49 -5.94 1.70 -26.26
CA SER A 49 -7.30 1.33 -26.72
C SER A 49 -8.09 0.51 -25.69
N GLN A 50 -7.43 0.00 -24.66
CA GLN A 50 -8.04 -0.75 -23.57
C GLN A 50 -8.48 0.17 -22.40
N LEU A 51 -8.28 1.48 -22.50
CA LEU A 51 -8.72 2.47 -21.52
C LEU A 51 -9.89 3.28 -22.06
N ASN A 52 -11.04 3.20 -21.41
CA ASN A 52 -12.27 3.84 -21.84
C ASN A 52 -12.80 4.80 -20.78
N LEU A 53 -13.22 6.00 -21.18
CA LEU A 53 -13.92 6.95 -20.31
C LEU A 53 -15.43 6.90 -20.61
N ILE A 54 -16.22 6.64 -19.58
CA ILE A 54 -17.69 6.56 -19.65
C ILE A 54 -18.26 7.57 -18.66
N GLU A 55 -19.28 8.31 -19.05
CA GLU A 55 -19.98 9.26 -18.17
C GLU A 55 -21.41 8.80 -17.93
N ILE A 56 -21.80 8.57 -16.68
CA ILE A 56 -23.15 8.16 -16.28
C ILE A 56 -23.73 9.03 -15.16
N GLU A 57 -25.07 9.02 -15.01
CA GLU A 57 -25.77 9.86 -14.03
C GLU A 57 -25.57 9.38 -12.58
N ASN A 58 -25.46 8.07 -12.35
CA ASN A 58 -25.37 7.49 -11.02
C ASN A 58 -24.25 6.44 -10.99
N VAL A 59 -23.04 6.86 -10.66
CA VAL A 59 -21.91 5.96 -10.38
C VAL A 59 -22.07 5.45 -8.95
N PRO A 60 -22.10 4.14 -8.71
CA PRO A 60 -22.17 3.59 -7.37
C PRO A 60 -21.05 4.13 -6.48
N GLY A 61 -21.39 4.57 -5.28
CA GLY A 61 -20.41 5.13 -4.33
C GLY A 61 -19.92 6.55 -4.64
N ALA A 62 -20.26 7.14 -5.79
CA ALA A 62 -19.83 8.51 -6.13
C ALA A 62 -20.56 9.54 -5.28
N ARG A 63 -19.80 10.44 -4.68
CA ARG A 63 -20.32 11.55 -3.85
C ARG A 63 -20.32 12.91 -4.57
N SER A 64 -19.70 13.02 -5.72
CA SER A 64 -19.47 14.29 -6.41
C SER A 64 -19.34 14.08 -7.92
N PRO A 65 -19.61 15.12 -8.74
CA PRO A 65 -19.24 15.13 -10.16
C PRO A 65 -17.73 14.98 -10.44
N LEU A 66 -16.90 14.98 -9.40
CA LEU A 66 -15.48 14.67 -9.47
C LEU A 66 -15.15 13.22 -9.05
N SER A 67 -16.17 12.39 -8.80
CA SER A 67 -15.96 10.98 -8.46
C SER A 67 -16.01 10.12 -9.71
N PHE A 68 -15.09 9.15 -9.79
CA PHE A 68 -15.10 8.12 -10.82
C PHE A 68 -14.65 6.78 -10.25
N SER A 69 -15.22 5.69 -10.77
CA SER A 69 -14.84 4.33 -10.42
C SER A 69 -14.04 3.66 -11.54
N LEU A 70 -13.31 2.60 -11.19
CA LEU A 70 -12.62 1.74 -12.12
C LEU A 70 -13.35 0.39 -12.24
N SER A 71 -13.40 -0.15 -13.45
CA SER A 71 -13.92 -1.49 -13.71
C SER A 71 -13.07 -2.18 -14.78
N ILE A 72 -13.05 -3.51 -14.78
CA ILE A 72 -12.39 -4.32 -15.79
C ILE A 72 -13.40 -5.27 -16.44
N ASP A 73 -13.48 -5.27 -17.77
CA ASP A 73 -14.41 -6.10 -18.56
C ASP A 73 -15.86 -5.99 -18.07
N GLY A 74 -16.23 -4.81 -17.55
CA GLY A 74 -17.54 -4.51 -16.98
C GLY A 74 -17.75 -4.93 -15.53
N ALA A 75 -16.78 -5.60 -14.90
CA ALA A 75 -16.82 -5.92 -13.46
C ALA A 75 -16.30 -4.76 -12.64
N ASP A 76 -17.07 -4.33 -11.63
CA ASP A 76 -16.65 -3.28 -10.70
C ASP A 76 -15.43 -3.74 -9.88
N SER A 77 -14.50 -2.84 -9.67
CA SER A 77 -13.29 -3.12 -8.88
C SER A 77 -13.39 -2.69 -7.42
N GLY A 78 -14.43 -2.00 -7.03
CA GLY A 78 -14.53 -1.35 -5.72
C GLY A 78 -13.61 -0.13 -5.54
N ILE A 79 -12.86 0.31 -6.57
CA ILE A 79 -11.94 1.44 -6.48
C ILE A 79 -12.62 2.71 -6.99
N ILE A 80 -12.66 3.71 -6.14
CA ILE A 80 -13.23 5.04 -6.43
C ILE A 80 -12.20 6.13 -6.16
N PHE A 81 -12.11 7.09 -7.05
CA PHE A 81 -11.34 8.32 -6.86
C PHE A 81 -12.30 9.50 -6.85
N THR A 82 -12.23 10.30 -5.80
CA THR A 82 -13.00 11.55 -5.65
C THR A 82 -12.05 12.72 -5.59
N GLY A 83 -11.82 13.32 -6.75
CA GLY A 83 -10.86 14.39 -7.01
C GLY A 83 -10.08 14.16 -8.30
N ILE A 84 -9.02 14.93 -8.50
CA ILE A 84 -8.11 14.78 -9.64
C ILE A 84 -6.82 14.13 -9.12
N PRO A 85 -6.55 12.84 -9.41
CA PRO A 85 -5.38 12.14 -8.89
C PRO A 85 -4.10 12.64 -9.56
N GLY A 86 -3.65 13.82 -9.15
CA GLY A 86 -2.41 14.47 -9.54
C GLY A 86 -1.34 14.38 -8.45
N GLY A 87 -0.25 15.13 -8.60
CA GLY A 87 0.82 15.15 -7.61
C GLY A 87 1.32 13.74 -7.29
N HIS A 88 1.43 13.44 -6.00
CA HIS A 88 1.87 12.12 -5.54
C HIS A 88 0.86 11.00 -5.82
N GLU A 89 -0.44 11.30 -5.95
CA GLU A 89 -1.50 10.31 -6.18
C GLU A 89 -1.63 9.89 -7.65
N PHE A 90 -0.96 10.55 -8.57
CA PHE A 90 -0.91 10.09 -9.96
C PHE A 90 -0.39 8.65 -10.07
N ASN A 91 0.63 8.31 -9.27
CA ASN A 91 1.16 6.95 -9.23
C ASN A 91 0.14 5.95 -8.66
N SER A 92 -0.67 6.34 -7.67
CA SER A 92 -1.72 5.46 -7.11
C SER A 92 -2.79 5.14 -8.14
N PHE A 93 -3.19 6.13 -8.94
CA PHE A 93 -4.14 5.94 -10.03
C PHE A 93 -3.58 5.04 -11.15
N VAL A 94 -2.34 5.29 -11.59
CA VAL A 94 -1.69 4.46 -12.61
C VAL A 94 -1.52 3.02 -12.13
N LEU A 95 -1.07 2.82 -10.89
CA LEU A 95 -0.92 1.47 -10.33
C LEU A 95 -2.27 0.75 -10.19
N ALA A 96 -3.34 1.44 -9.82
CA ALA A 96 -4.69 0.86 -9.78
C ALA A 96 -5.09 0.32 -11.16
N ILE A 97 -4.88 1.10 -12.23
CA ILE A 97 -5.14 0.67 -13.61
C ILE A 97 -4.30 -0.57 -13.96
N LEU A 98 -2.99 -0.55 -13.71
CA LEU A 98 -2.09 -1.63 -14.07
C LEU A 98 -2.39 -2.92 -13.30
N GLN A 99 -2.65 -2.81 -12.00
CA GLN A 99 -2.96 -3.94 -11.14
C GLN A 99 -4.32 -4.55 -11.46
N LEU A 100 -5.31 -3.72 -11.72
CA LEU A 100 -6.62 -4.16 -12.20
C LEU A 100 -6.47 -4.87 -13.57
N GLY A 101 -5.63 -4.34 -14.46
CA GLY A 101 -5.28 -4.95 -15.76
C GLY A 101 -4.33 -6.14 -15.69
N GLY A 102 -4.11 -6.73 -14.49
CA GLY A 102 -3.42 -8.01 -14.31
C GLY A 102 -1.93 -7.92 -13.99
N SER A 103 -1.39 -6.71 -13.70
CA SER A 103 -0.06 -6.61 -13.11
C SER A 103 -0.03 -7.20 -11.70
N ASP A 104 1.09 -7.81 -11.34
CA ASP A 104 1.28 -8.43 -10.03
C ASP A 104 1.09 -7.43 -8.88
N LEU A 105 0.26 -7.79 -7.90
CA LEU A 105 0.01 -7.01 -6.68
C LEU A 105 1.22 -6.99 -5.73
N LYS A 106 2.20 -7.86 -5.96
CA LYS A 106 3.38 -8.04 -5.11
C LYS A 106 3.00 -8.24 -3.64
N LEU A 107 2.13 -9.20 -3.41
CA LEU A 107 1.69 -9.63 -2.09
C LEU A 107 1.97 -11.12 -1.91
N ASP A 108 2.30 -11.52 -0.68
CA ASP A 108 2.37 -12.93 -0.30
C ASP A 108 1.00 -13.61 -0.47
N GLU A 109 0.97 -14.87 -0.89
CA GLU A 109 -0.27 -15.61 -1.15
C GLU A 109 -1.14 -15.74 0.12
N ASN A 110 -0.52 -15.79 1.30
CA ASN A 110 -1.25 -15.82 2.56
C ASN A 110 -1.99 -14.50 2.82
N ILE A 111 -1.36 -13.36 2.49
CA ILE A 111 -1.99 -12.03 2.59
C ILE A 111 -3.16 -11.94 1.60
N LYS A 112 -2.96 -12.41 0.36
CA LYS A 112 -4.04 -12.46 -0.64
C LYS A 112 -5.21 -13.32 -0.14
N SER A 113 -4.92 -14.50 0.42
CA SER A 113 -5.92 -15.41 0.97
C SER A 113 -6.68 -14.79 2.15
N ILE A 114 -5.97 -14.12 3.07
CA ILE A 114 -6.60 -13.43 4.21
C ILE A 114 -7.56 -12.34 3.71
N ILE A 115 -7.12 -11.47 2.80
CA ILE A 115 -7.97 -10.40 2.27
C ILE A 115 -9.18 -10.98 1.52
N SER A 116 -8.96 -12.01 0.70
CA SER A 116 -10.04 -12.66 -0.07
C SER A 116 -11.05 -13.42 0.81
N SER A 117 -10.67 -13.77 2.04
CA SER A 117 -11.55 -14.49 2.99
C SER A 117 -12.44 -13.58 3.84
N ILE A 118 -12.38 -12.28 3.66
CA ILE A 118 -13.23 -11.32 4.39
C ILE A 118 -14.62 -11.37 3.77
N ASP A 119 -15.61 -11.78 4.55
CA ASP A 119 -17.01 -11.91 4.09
C ASP A 119 -17.83 -10.62 4.30
N GLU A 120 -17.39 -9.74 5.20
CA GLU A 120 -18.08 -8.50 5.51
C GLU A 120 -17.89 -7.44 4.42
N GLU A 121 -18.93 -6.63 4.19
CA GLU A 121 -18.83 -5.45 3.32
C GLU A 121 -18.05 -4.33 4.00
N LEU A 122 -16.93 -3.94 3.41
CA LEU A 122 -16.03 -2.92 3.92
C LEU A 122 -15.93 -1.74 2.95
N ALA A 123 -16.28 -0.55 3.41
CA ALA A 123 -16.13 0.68 2.67
C ALA A 123 -15.04 1.56 3.32
N PHE A 124 -13.87 1.61 2.70
CA PHE A 124 -12.78 2.48 3.12
C PHE A 124 -12.87 3.84 2.44
N GLU A 125 -12.80 4.91 3.21
CA GLU A 125 -12.63 6.27 2.75
C GLU A 125 -11.25 6.78 3.17
N VAL A 126 -10.41 7.19 2.22
CA VAL A 126 -9.06 7.68 2.48
C VAL A 126 -8.97 9.14 2.11
N PHE A 127 -8.91 10.00 3.11
CA PHE A 127 -8.68 11.42 2.91
C PHE A 127 -7.19 11.68 2.70
N ILE A 128 -6.87 12.37 1.62
CA ILE A 128 -5.50 12.67 1.19
C ILE A 128 -5.29 14.16 0.90
N SER A 129 -4.03 14.55 0.76
CA SER A 129 -3.60 15.76 0.07
C SER A 129 -2.66 15.38 -1.06
N LEU A 130 -2.73 16.08 -2.19
CA LEU A 130 -1.87 15.80 -3.35
C LEU A 130 -0.38 16.05 -3.06
N ASP A 131 -0.06 16.84 -2.03
CA ASP A 131 1.31 17.14 -1.57
C ASP A 131 1.81 16.16 -0.48
N CYS A 132 0.96 15.23 -0.05
CA CYS A 132 1.28 14.27 1.01
C CYS A 132 2.14 13.12 0.47
N HIS A 133 3.37 12.97 0.98
CA HIS A 133 4.32 11.94 0.54
C HIS A 133 3.98 10.52 0.99
N ILE A 134 3.20 10.37 2.07
CA ILE A 134 2.85 9.07 2.66
C ILE A 134 1.44 8.60 2.25
N CYS A 135 0.59 9.48 1.74
CA CYS A 135 -0.76 9.15 1.32
C CYS A 135 -0.80 8.06 0.22
N PRO A 136 0.06 8.09 -0.81
CA PRO A 136 0.02 7.07 -1.86
C PRO A 136 0.24 5.64 -1.36
N GLU A 137 1.05 5.43 -0.33
CA GLU A 137 1.28 4.08 0.22
C GLU A 137 -0.02 3.50 0.81
N VAL A 138 -0.84 4.35 1.42
CA VAL A 138 -2.12 3.95 2.02
C VAL A 138 -3.18 3.68 0.95
N VAL A 139 -3.33 4.60 -0.01
CA VAL A 139 -4.27 4.44 -1.13
C VAL A 139 -3.97 3.17 -1.92
N GLN A 140 -2.70 2.95 -2.27
CA GLN A 140 -2.28 1.75 -3.00
C GLN A 140 -2.49 0.46 -2.20
N ALA A 141 -2.28 0.49 -0.88
CA ALA A 141 -2.55 -0.67 -0.03
C ALA A 141 -4.04 -1.04 -0.07
N LEU A 142 -4.94 -0.07 0.13
CA LEU A 142 -6.38 -0.31 0.15
C LEU A 142 -6.96 -0.62 -1.24
N ASN A 143 -6.41 -0.06 -2.31
CA ASN A 143 -6.78 -0.46 -3.68
C ASN A 143 -6.49 -1.95 -3.94
N LYS A 144 -5.40 -2.51 -3.40
CA LYS A 144 -5.13 -3.95 -3.48
C LYS A 144 -6.18 -4.79 -2.75
N PHE A 145 -6.71 -4.30 -1.62
CA PHE A 145 -7.80 -4.97 -0.91
C PHE A 145 -9.05 -5.04 -1.78
N ALA A 146 -9.43 -3.92 -2.40
CA ALA A 146 -10.59 -3.88 -3.31
C ALA A 146 -10.42 -4.80 -4.52
N ILE A 147 -9.21 -4.83 -5.14
CA ILE A 147 -8.92 -5.74 -6.27
C ILE A 147 -9.03 -7.22 -5.86
N LEU A 148 -8.66 -7.56 -4.62
CA LEU A 148 -8.65 -8.95 -4.14
C LEU A 148 -10.01 -9.43 -3.62
N ASN A 149 -10.92 -8.52 -3.26
CA ASN A 149 -12.18 -8.87 -2.62
C ASN A 149 -13.29 -7.90 -3.00
N ASN A 150 -14.30 -8.41 -3.68
CA ASN A 150 -15.45 -7.63 -4.18
C ASN A 150 -16.34 -7.05 -3.05
N ASN A 151 -16.21 -7.53 -1.82
CA ASN A 151 -16.89 -6.95 -0.65
C ASN A 151 -16.18 -5.70 -0.12
N ILE A 152 -15.01 -5.35 -0.67
CA ILE A 152 -14.19 -4.23 -0.20
C ILE A 152 -14.19 -3.10 -1.22
N ASN A 153 -14.64 -1.93 -0.79
CA ASN A 153 -14.57 -0.71 -1.57
C ASN A 153 -13.52 0.24 -0.97
N CYS A 154 -12.82 0.96 -1.82
CA CYS A 154 -11.84 1.97 -1.42
C CYS A 154 -12.08 3.26 -2.18
N GLU A 155 -12.38 4.34 -1.48
CA GLU A 155 -12.51 5.68 -2.05
C GLU A 155 -11.34 6.56 -1.59
N MET A 156 -10.55 7.05 -2.55
CA MET A 156 -9.59 8.13 -2.33
C MET A 156 -10.32 9.48 -2.42
N ILE A 157 -10.19 10.33 -1.40
CA ILE A 157 -10.83 11.65 -1.34
C ILE A 157 -9.77 12.74 -1.21
N ASP A 158 -9.70 13.63 -2.20
CA ASP A 158 -8.84 14.83 -2.11
C ASP A 158 -9.44 15.87 -1.16
N GLY A 159 -8.95 15.93 0.07
CA GLY A 159 -9.43 16.85 1.09
C GLY A 159 -9.33 18.33 0.68
N GLY A 160 -8.40 18.69 -0.20
CA GLY A 160 -8.26 20.03 -0.71
C GLY A 160 -9.44 20.48 -1.61
N LEU A 161 -10.14 19.53 -2.22
CA LEU A 161 -11.35 19.79 -3.02
C LEU A 161 -12.65 19.68 -2.20
N PHE A 162 -12.60 19.03 -1.05
CA PHE A 162 -13.76 18.78 -0.20
C PHE A 162 -13.54 19.23 1.26
N PRO A 163 -13.26 20.53 1.50
CA PRO A 163 -13.00 21.05 2.84
C PRO A 163 -14.16 20.81 3.82
N ASP A 164 -15.41 20.87 3.34
CA ASP A 164 -16.59 20.62 4.17
C ASP A 164 -16.62 19.19 4.72
N LEU A 165 -16.12 18.21 3.96
CA LEU A 165 -15.98 16.83 4.43
C LEU A 165 -14.84 16.68 5.45
N VAL A 166 -13.74 17.42 5.25
CA VAL A 166 -12.61 17.46 6.18
C VAL A 166 -13.05 18.02 7.53
N GLU A 167 -13.79 19.14 7.53
CA GLU A 167 -14.34 19.76 8.73
C GLU A 167 -15.38 18.87 9.41
N LYS A 168 -16.33 18.31 8.64
CA LYS A 168 -17.38 17.41 9.18
C LYS A 168 -16.80 16.21 9.92
N ASN A 169 -15.70 15.65 9.42
CA ASN A 169 -15.08 14.45 9.98
C ASN A 169 -13.91 14.77 10.94
N ASP A 170 -13.73 16.05 11.31
CA ASP A 170 -12.67 16.54 12.20
C ASP A 170 -11.26 16.03 11.81
N ILE A 171 -10.94 16.09 10.51
CA ILE A 171 -9.67 15.58 9.99
C ILE A 171 -8.58 16.62 10.23
N GLN A 172 -7.60 16.27 11.08
CA GLN A 172 -6.49 17.14 11.45
C GLN A 172 -5.23 16.91 10.60
N GLY A 173 -5.14 15.76 9.94
CA GLY A 173 -3.98 15.40 9.12
C GLY A 173 -4.30 14.31 8.12
N VAL A 174 -3.41 14.08 7.16
CA VAL A 174 -3.56 13.07 6.12
C VAL A 174 -2.33 12.17 6.01
N PRO A 175 -2.50 10.90 5.62
CA PRO A 175 -3.76 10.23 5.29
C PRO A 175 -4.62 9.98 6.53
N THR A 176 -5.94 10.10 6.41
CA THR A 176 -6.90 9.66 7.42
C THR A 176 -7.87 8.69 6.78
N ILE A 177 -8.09 7.56 7.45
CA ILE A 177 -8.91 6.44 6.95
C ILE A 177 -10.15 6.33 7.82
N PHE A 178 -11.30 6.23 7.16
CA PHE A 178 -12.56 5.80 7.76
C PHE A 178 -12.93 4.43 7.21
N LEU A 179 -13.57 3.61 8.02
CA LEU A 179 -14.13 2.32 7.65
C LEU A 179 -15.62 2.32 7.98
N ASN A 180 -16.47 2.11 6.97
CA ASN A 180 -17.93 2.16 7.10
C ASN A 180 -18.44 3.45 7.79
N GLY A 181 -17.76 4.58 7.54
CA GLY A 181 -18.08 5.88 8.10
C GLY A 181 -17.53 6.14 9.52
N GLU A 182 -16.86 5.18 10.14
CA GLU A 182 -16.21 5.33 11.46
C GLU A 182 -14.70 5.54 11.31
N PHE A 183 -14.10 6.33 12.19
CA PHE A 183 -12.66 6.57 12.19
C PHE A 183 -11.89 5.26 12.35
N PHE A 184 -11.08 4.95 11.36
CA PHE A 184 -10.24 3.75 11.37
C PHE A 184 -8.81 4.05 11.78
N SER A 185 -8.10 4.94 11.07
CA SER A 185 -6.73 5.30 11.44
C SER A 185 -6.30 6.63 10.79
N SER A 186 -5.25 7.25 11.33
CA SER A 186 -4.63 8.44 10.75
C SER A 186 -3.11 8.26 10.69
N GLY A 187 -2.47 8.97 9.75
CA GLY A 187 -1.04 8.91 9.52
C GLY A 187 -0.59 7.66 8.75
N LYS A 188 0.72 7.43 8.77
CA LYS A 188 1.34 6.35 8.01
C LYS A 188 0.88 4.97 8.48
N THR A 189 0.32 4.19 7.57
CA THR A 189 -0.03 2.79 7.79
C THR A 189 0.41 1.92 6.62
N ASP A 190 0.44 0.62 6.84
CA ASP A 190 0.81 -0.40 5.86
C ASP A 190 -0.17 -1.58 5.93
N ILE A 191 -0.07 -2.49 4.98
CA ILE A 191 -0.97 -3.66 4.86
C ILE A 191 -1.01 -4.47 6.16
N ALA A 192 0.13 -4.70 6.82
CA ALA A 192 0.19 -5.47 8.07
C ALA A 192 -0.57 -4.77 9.22
N LYS A 193 -0.45 -3.44 9.31
CA LYS A 193 -1.17 -2.65 10.31
C LYS A 193 -2.66 -2.57 10.01
N ILE A 194 -3.03 -2.42 8.73
CA ILE A 194 -4.44 -2.41 8.30
C ILE A 194 -5.08 -3.75 8.66
N LEU A 195 -4.47 -4.88 8.28
CA LEU A 195 -4.97 -6.21 8.61
C LEU A 195 -5.05 -6.44 10.12
N GLY A 196 -3.98 -6.09 10.86
CA GLY A 196 -3.99 -6.25 12.32
C GLY A 196 -5.07 -5.43 13.02
N LYS A 197 -5.43 -4.25 12.47
CA LYS A 197 -6.50 -3.43 13.02
C LYS A 197 -7.88 -3.88 12.57
N LEU A 198 -7.99 -4.45 11.36
CA LEU A 198 -9.25 -5.04 10.88
C LEU A 198 -9.75 -6.18 11.77
N GLU A 199 -8.87 -6.90 12.48
CA GLU A 199 -9.26 -7.93 13.44
C GLU A 199 -10.15 -7.38 14.57
N ASP A 200 -10.09 -6.07 14.85
CA ASP A 200 -10.96 -5.40 15.85
C ASP A 200 -12.38 -5.13 15.30
N PHE A 201 -12.56 -5.14 13.96
CA PHE A 201 -13.80 -4.76 13.29
C PHE A 201 -14.53 -5.94 12.66
N VAL A 202 -13.79 -6.93 12.17
CA VAL A 202 -14.32 -8.07 11.41
C VAL A 202 -13.66 -9.38 11.84
N SER A 203 -14.39 -10.48 11.69
CA SER A 203 -13.88 -11.82 11.97
C SER A 203 -13.00 -12.31 10.83
N ILE A 204 -11.70 -12.09 10.91
CA ILE A 204 -10.77 -12.63 9.91
C ILE A 204 -10.55 -14.11 10.19
N THR A 205 -10.98 -14.96 9.26
CA THR A 205 -10.71 -16.39 9.33
C THR A 205 -9.23 -16.63 9.02
N LYS A 206 -8.43 -16.81 10.06
CA LYS A 206 -7.05 -17.31 9.89
C LYS A 206 -7.15 -18.77 9.46
N GLN A 207 -7.10 -19.01 8.16
CA GLN A 207 -6.92 -20.39 7.68
C GLN A 207 -5.61 -20.89 8.28
N SER A 208 -5.62 -22.15 8.77
CA SER A 208 -4.39 -22.80 9.18
C SER A 208 -3.53 -23.00 7.93
N VAL A 209 -2.68 -22.02 7.67
CA VAL A 209 -1.76 -22.08 6.54
C VAL A 209 -0.78 -23.21 6.85
N THR A 210 -0.78 -24.21 6.01
CA THR A 210 0.22 -25.27 6.06
C THR A 210 1.60 -24.63 5.97
N ASN A 211 2.52 -25.11 6.80
CA ASN A 211 3.92 -24.65 6.76
C ASN A 211 4.54 -25.20 5.46
N ASP A 212 4.48 -24.40 4.39
CA ASP A 212 5.00 -24.82 3.08
C ASP A 212 6.52 -24.62 2.94
N LEU A 213 7.15 -23.96 3.91
CA LEU A 213 8.60 -23.77 3.90
C LEU A 213 9.30 -24.96 4.54
N GLU A 214 10.21 -25.57 3.78
CA GLU A 214 11.15 -26.55 4.35
C GLU A 214 11.98 -25.92 5.47
N LEU A 215 12.61 -26.78 6.30
CA LEU A 215 13.48 -26.33 7.39
C LEU A 215 14.50 -25.31 6.89
N GLN A 216 14.47 -24.12 7.46
CA GLN A 216 15.41 -23.05 7.15
C GLN A 216 16.69 -23.18 8.00
N ASP A 217 17.83 -22.77 7.44
CA ASP A 217 19.05 -22.64 8.23
C ASP A 217 18.96 -21.42 9.16
N THR A 218 18.38 -20.34 8.66
CA THR A 218 18.20 -19.11 9.44
C THR A 218 16.89 -18.41 9.08
N VAL A 219 16.15 -17.98 10.09
CA VAL A 219 15.11 -16.96 9.96
C VAL A 219 15.67 -15.62 10.41
N VAL A 220 15.58 -14.62 9.56
CA VAL A 220 15.93 -13.22 9.87
C VAL A 220 14.64 -12.45 10.14
N ILE A 221 14.55 -11.81 11.29
CA ILE A 221 13.38 -11.03 11.71
C ILE A 221 13.70 -9.55 11.60
N GLY A 222 13.06 -8.87 10.63
CA GLY A 222 13.23 -7.46 10.35
C GLY A 222 13.83 -7.19 8.97
N GLY A 223 13.11 -6.43 8.14
CA GLY A 223 13.44 -6.09 6.74
C GLY A 223 14.17 -4.78 6.56
N GLY A 224 14.77 -4.22 7.61
CA GLY A 224 15.65 -3.06 7.50
C GLY A 224 17.03 -3.40 6.91
N PRO A 225 17.93 -2.42 6.74
CA PRO A 225 19.26 -2.63 6.13
C PRO A 225 20.06 -3.75 6.80
N ALA A 226 19.98 -3.90 8.12
CA ALA A 226 20.67 -4.95 8.87
C ALA A 226 20.13 -6.36 8.52
N GLY A 227 18.80 -6.52 8.48
CA GLY A 227 18.18 -7.81 8.15
C GLY A 227 18.38 -8.19 6.70
N ILE A 228 18.23 -7.24 5.78
CA ILE A 228 18.50 -7.45 4.35
C ILE A 228 19.95 -7.89 4.14
N SER A 229 20.90 -7.16 4.75
CA SER A 229 22.32 -7.50 4.67
C SER A 229 22.60 -8.88 5.21
N ALA A 230 22.08 -9.23 6.40
CA ALA A 230 22.22 -10.56 6.98
C ALA A 230 21.69 -11.64 6.05
N SER A 231 20.49 -11.45 5.50
CA SER A 231 19.84 -12.41 4.58
C SER A 231 20.66 -12.66 3.33
N ILE A 232 21.15 -11.59 2.68
CA ILE A 232 21.99 -11.67 1.48
C ILE A 232 23.28 -12.41 1.79
N TYR A 233 23.99 -12.09 2.88
CA TYR A 233 25.26 -12.74 3.23
C TYR A 233 25.08 -14.21 3.57
N LEU A 234 23.99 -14.60 4.22
CA LEU A 234 23.65 -16.00 4.51
C LEU A 234 23.34 -16.76 3.20
N ALA A 235 22.51 -16.20 2.33
CA ALA A 235 22.18 -16.80 1.04
C ALA A 235 23.42 -16.98 0.15
N ARG A 236 24.33 -16.00 0.12
CA ARG A 236 25.63 -16.10 -0.58
C ARG A 236 26.53 -17.24 -0.06
N LYS A 237 26.30 -17.70 1.16
CA LYS A 237 27.00 -18.88 1.73
C LYS A 237 26.24 -20.18 1.44
N GLY A 238 25.17 -20.15 0.65
CA GLY A 238 24.36 -21.31 0.30
C GLY A 238 23.41 -21.78 1.40
N LEU A 239 23.13 -20.94 2.40
CA LEU A 239 22.18 -21.27 3.46
C LEU A 239 20.74 -20.99 3.00
N LYS A 240 19.79 -21.79 3.47
CA LYS A 240 18.36 -21.56 3.31
C LYS A 240 17.90 -20.49 4.28
N VAL A 241 17.38 -19.39 3.75
CA VAL A 241 17.05 -18.20 4.54
C VAL A 241 15.61 -17.79 4.31
N ALA A 242 14.88 -17.55 5.40
CA ALA A 242 13.63 -16.80 5.36
C ALA A 242 13.81 -15.44 6.05
N LEU A 243 13.32 -14.38 5.40
CA LEU A 243 13.27 -13.01 5.93
C LEU A 243 11.82 -12.66 6.25
N VAL A 244 11.53 -12.37 7.51
CA VAL A 244 10.18 -11.97 7.95
C VAL A 244 10.18 -10.51 8.35
N SER A 245 9.26 -9.72 7.78
CA SER A 245 9.15 -8.29 8.07
C SER A 245 7.74 -7.74 7.82
N GLU A 246 7.36 -6.71 8.56
CA GLU A 246 6.15 -5.94 8.28
C GLU A 246 6.31 -5.14 6.97
N ASN A 247 7.51 -4.62 6.71
CA ASN A 247 7.86 -3.93 5.46
C ASN A 247 9.36 -4.04 5.16
N ILE A 248 9.69 -4.00 3.88
CA ILE A 248 11.08 -4.00 3.43
C ILE A 248 11.60 -2.56 3.35
N GLY A 249 12.84 -2.35 3.86
CA GLY A 249 13.52 -1.06 3.94
C GLY A 249 13.61 -0.50 5.35
N GLY A 250 12.68 -0.83 6.24
CA GLY A 250 12.65 -0.32 7.62
C GLY A 250 12.56 1.20 7.67
N GLN A 251 13.02 1.83 8.76
CA GLN A 251 12.96 3.29 8.95
C GLN A 251 13.76 4.09 7.92
N VAL A 252 14.79 3.50 7.31
CA VAL A 252 15.60 4.20 6.29
C VAL A 252 14.74 4.63 5.10
N LYS A 253 13.69 3.88 4.77
CA LYS A 253 12.75 4.23 3.69
C LYS A 253 12.11 5.62 3.88
N GLU A 254 12.03 6.11 5.11
CA GLU A 254 11.40 7.39 5.47
C GLU A 254 12.33 8.59 5.33
N THR A 255 13.63 8.34 5.17
CA THR A 255 14.64 9.41 5.07
C THR A 255 14.55 10.10 3.70
N LEU A 256 14.34 11.42 3.68
CA LEU A 256 14.21 12.20 2.45
C LEU A 256 15.52 12.32 1.70
N GLY A 257 16.62 12.61 2.39
CA GLY A 257 17.95 12.73 1.82
C GLY A 257 18.99 11.98 2.64
N ILE A 258 19.89 11.27 1.96
CA ILE A 258 21.02 10.53 2.56
C ILE A 258 22.30 10.96 1.84
N GLU A 259 23.19 11.63 2.56
CA GLU A 259 24.46 12.16 2.03
C GLU A 259 25.68 11.61 2.79
N ASN A 260 25.46 10.79 3.80
CA ASN A 260 26.50 10.26 4.70
C ASN A 260 26.81 8.77 4.48
N MET A 261 26.39 8.21 3.35
CA MET A 261 26.70 6.82 2.99
C MET A 261 27.96 6.79 2.12
N ILE A 262 29.01 6.08 2.58
CA ILE A 262 30.25 5.91 1.82
C ILE A 262 29.94 5.28 0.46
N SER A 263 30.56 5.82 -0.59
CA SER A 263 30.38 5.47 -2.01
C SER A 263 29.07 5.93 -2.66
N VAL A 264 28.16 6.52 -1.90
CA VAL A 264 26.92 7.11 -2.43
C VAL A 264 26.89 8.56 -1.99
N SER A 265 27.16 9.49 -2.90
CA SER A 265 27.27 10.93 -2.59
C SER A 265 25.95 11.54 -2.17
N GLU A 266 24.86 11.08 -2.79
CA GLU A 266 23.50 11.53 -2.52
C GLU A 266 22.51 10.46 -2.95
N THR A 267 21.50 10.18 -2.12
CA THR A 267 20.37 9.31 -2.43
C THR A 267 19.18 9.63 -1.54
N THR A 268 18.06 8.98 -1.75
CA THR A 268 16.88 9.03 -0.87
C THR A 268 16.67 7.69 -0.19
N GLY A 269 15.99 7.68 0.95
CA GLY A 269 15.62 6.44 1.63
C GLY A 269 14.83 5.49 0.72
N LYS A 270 13.86 6.01 -0.03
CA LYS A 270 13.07 5.21 -1.00
C LYS A 270 13.96 4.58 -2.07
N LYS A 271 14.90 5.34 -2.65
CA LYS A 271 15.81 4.80 -3.66
C LYS A 271 16.73 3.75 -3.07
N LEU A 272 17.39 4.05 -1.95
CA LEU A 272 18.31 3.13 -1.29
C LEU A 272 17.63 1.81 -0.91
N THR A 273 16.44 1.87 -0.32
CA THR A 273 15.70 0.67 0.07
C THR A 273 15.13 -0.09 -1.13
N GLY A 274 14.79 0.59 -2.23
CA GLY A 274 14.44 -0.02 -3.51
C GLY A 274 15.63 -0.80 -4.11
N ASP A 275 16.83 -0.21 -4.10
CA ASP A 275 18.06 -0.88 -4.55
C ASP A 275 18.39 -2.10 -3.65
N MET A 276 18.20 -1.98 -2.32
CA MET A 276 18.35 -3.11 -1.39
C MET A 276 17.35 -4.23 -1.66
N HIS A 277 16.10 -3.89 -1.95
CA HIS A 277 15.06 -4.88 -2.27
C HIS A 277 15.38 -5.61 -3.59
N THR A 278 15.84 -4.85 -4.59
CA THR A 278 16.30 -5.45 -5.86
C THR A 278 17.44 -6.44 -5.60
N HIS A 279 18.44 -6.05 -4.81
CA HIS A 279 19.56 -6.90 -4.46
C HIS A 279 19.15 -8.14 -3.64
N LEU A 280 18.14 -8.01 -2.76
CA LEU A 280 17.57 -9.14 -2.02
C LEU A 280 16.96 -10.18 -2.97
N ASN A 281 16.28 -9.73 -4.02
CA ASN A 281 15.61 -10.57 -5.02
C ASN A 281 16.59 -11.30 -5.97
N ASP A 282 17.86 -10.88 -6.03
CA ASP A 282 18.89 -11.58 -6.78
C ASP A 282 19.29 -12.94 -6.14
N TYR A 283 18.83 -13.19 -4.91
CA TYR A 283 19.13 -14.40 -4.17
C TYR A 283 17.87 -15.21 -3.85
N ASN A 284 18.03 -16.52 -3.69
CA ASN A 284 16.94 -17.42 -3.29
C ASN A 284 16.69 -17.28 -1.78
N ILE A 285 15.97 -16.22 -1.39
CA ILE A 285 15.56 -15.91 -0.02
C ILE A 285 14.04 -15.94 0.03
N ASN A 286 13.47 -16.68 1.00
CA ASN A 286 12.03 -16.70 1.23
C ASN A 286 11.62 -15.43 1.98
N VAL A 287 11.14 -14.42 1.25
CA VAL A 287 10.71 -13.14 1.84
C VAL A 287 9.25 -13.24 2.24
N LYS A 288 8.99 -13.07 3.53
CA LYS A 288 7.67 -12.96 4.15
C LYS A 288 7.42 -11.50 4.55
N GLU A 289 6.93 -10.70 3.62
CA GLU A 289 6.59 -9.29 3.84
C GLU A 289 5.13 -9.16 4.29
N HIS A 290 4.85 -8.14 5.08
CA HIS A 290 3.56 -7.81 5.71
C HIS A 290 3.17 -8.74 6.87
N PHE A 291 4.13 -9.44 7.46
CA PHE A 291 3.90 -10.28 8.64
C PHE A 291 4.67 -9.81 9.86
N LYS A 292 4.03 -9.96 11.02
CA LYS A 292 4.69 -9.87 12.33
C LYS A 292 5.07 -11.25 12.82
N VAL A 293 6.18 -11.35 13.55
CA VAL A 293 6.47 -12.51 14.39
C VAL A 293 5.71 -12.34 15.69
N VAL A 294 4.80 -13.25 15.99
CA VAL A 294 3.97 -13.23 17.20
C VAL A 294 4.45 -14.21 18.27
N GLY A 295 5.25 -15.21 17.88
CA GLY A 295 5.78 -16.20 18.80
C GLY A 295 7.07 -16.85 18.33
N ILE A 296 7.90 -17.32 19.28
CA ILE A 296 9.09 -18.11 19.03
C ILE A 296 9.11 -19.25 20.03
N THR A 297 9.05 -20.48 19.51
CA THR A 297 9.25 -21.70 20.31
C THR A 297 10.73 -22.07 20.33
N LYS A 298 11.29 -22.27 21.52
CA LYS A 298 12.69 -22.63 21.72
C LYS A 298 12.92 -24.15 21.56
N GLY A 299 14.06 -24.53 21.03
CA GLY A 299 14.45 -25.91 20.83
C GLY A 299 15.77 -26.02 20.03
N ILE A 300 16.19 -27.23 19.70
CA ILE A 300 17.28 -27.49 18.73
C ILE A 300 16.81 -26.89 17.37
N ILE A 301 15.64 -27.27 16.94
CA ILE A 301 14.89 -26.57 15.91
C ILE A 301 13.97 -25.58 16.62
N LYS A 302 13.96 -24.37 16.14
CA LYS A 302 13.10 -23.26 16.63
C LYS A 302 11.95 -23.08 15.67
N THR A 303 10.78 -22.75 16.17
CA THR A 303 9.62 -22.43 15.34
C THR A 303 9.28 -20.96 15.50
N VAL A 304 9.25 -20.22 14.41
CA VAL A 304 8.83 -18.82 14.35
C VAL A 304 7.39 -18.78 13.88
N GLU A 305 6.50 -18.21 14.67
CA GLU A 305 5.07 -18.08 14.37
C GLU A 305 4.77 -16.66 13.87
N LEU A 306 4.11 -16.58 12.72
CA LEU A 306 3.72 -15.32 12.07
C LEU A 306 2.30 -14.91 12.46
N SER A 307 1.97 -13.64 12.26
CA SER A 307 0.62 -13.09 12.48
C SER A 307 -0.46 -13.76 11.62
N SER A 308 -0.09 -14.38 10.50
CA SER A 308 -0.99 -15.21 9.68
C SER A 308 -1.34 -16.57 10.31
N GLY A 309 -0.63 -17.00 11.36
CA GLY A 309 -0.67 -18.36 11.90
C GLY A 309 0.32 -19.32 11.24
N GLU A 310 1.01 -18.91 10.17
CA GLU A 310 2.08 -19.68 9.55
C GLU A 310 3.25 -19.90 10.54
N LYS A 311 3.85 -21.09 10.49
CA LYS A 311 4.99 -21.48 11.32
C LYS A 311 6.18 -21.83 10.45
N ILE A 312 7.34 -21.25 10.76
CA ILE A 312 8.58 -21.48 10.04
C ILE A 312 9.58 -22.14 10.99
N ASP A 313 9.98 -23.36 10.66
CA ASP A 313 11.01 -24.09 11.41
C ASP A 313 12.40 -23.68 10.95
N THR A 314 13.29 -23.45 11.92
CA THR A 314 14.64 -22.94 11.66
C THR A 314 15.67 -23.41 12.67
N LYS A 315 16.94 -23.56 12.22
CA LYS A 315 18.07 -23.89 13.09
C LYS A 315 18.51 -22.67 13.90
N THR A 316 18.52 -21.46 13.29
CA THR A 316 19.00 -20.23 13.93
C THR A 316 18.06 -19.06 13.62
N ILE A 317 18.09 -18.04 14.46
CA ILE A 317 17.31 -16.81 14.29
C ILE A 317 18.25 -15.61 14.43
N ILE A 318 18.13 -14.64 13.51
CA ILE A 318 18.76 -13.33 13.62
C ILE A 318 17.66 -12.31 13.86
N ILE A 319 17.76 -11.56 14.96
CA ILE A 319 16.82 -10.50 15.31
C ILE A 319 17.41 -9.16 14.86
N ALA A 320 16.79 -8.53 13.86
CA ALA A 320 17.19 -7.27 13.25
C ALA A 320 16.01 -6.28 13.17
N THR A 321 15.18 -6.26 14.22
CA THR A 321 13.90 -5.54 14.27
C THR A 321 14.04 -4.02 14.35
N GLY A 322 15.26 -3.51 14.54
CA GLY A 322 15.52 -2.08 14.61
C GLY A 322 14.93 -1.40 15.87
N ALA A 323 14.51 -0.14 15.70
CA ALA A 323 13.92 0.66 16.75
C ALA A 323 12.64 1.33 16.25
N ARG A 324 11.78 1.74 17.18
CA ARG A 324 10.60 2.58 16.93
C ARG A 324 10.66 3.80 17.83
N TRP A 325 10.07 4.88 17.38
CA TRP A 325 9.88 6.05 18.21
C TRP A 325 9.04 5.69 19.44
N ARG A 326 9.41 6.24 20.57
CA ARG A 326 8.65 6.05 21.80
C ARG A 326 7.52 7.09 21.83
N GLU A 327 6.29 6.60 21.83
CA GLU A 327 5.10 7.42 22.00
C GLU A 327 4.96 7.86 23.47
N LEU A 328 4.42 9.05 23.69
CA LEU A 328 4.09 9.55 25.03
C LEU A 328 2.81 8.93 25.57
N ASN A 329 1.93 8.46 24.67
CA ASN A 329 0.60 7.91 24.95
C ASN A 329 -0.30 8.90 25.71
N VAL A 330 -0.26 10.17 25.31
CA VAL A 330 -1.13 11.22 25.88
C VAL A 330 -2.28 11.52 24.90
N PRO A 331 -3.44 12.00 25.41
CA PRO A 331 -4.54 12.44 24.53
C PRO A 331 -4.07 13.50 23.54
N GLY A 332 -4.49 13.37 22.27
CA GLY A 332 -4.14 14.29 21.21
C GLY A 332 -2.81 13.98 20.50
N GLU A 333 -1.98 13.07 21.01
CA GLU A 333 -0.67 12.77 20.38
C GLU A 333 -0.82 12.23 18.97
N LYS A 334 -1.70 11.24 18.77
CA LYS A 334 -1.90 10.57 17.48
C LYS A 334 -2.67 11.45 16.51
N GLU A 335 -3.65 12.17 16.99
CA GLU A 335 -4.50 13.07 16.22
C GLU A 335 -3.71 14.26 15.68
N ASN A 336 -2.70 14.73 16.43
CA ASN A 336 -1.88 15.89 16.05
C ASN A 336 -0.51 15.49 15.45
N LEU A 337 -0.29 14.23 15.15
CA LEU A 337 0.97 13.79 14.51
C LEU A 337 1.10 14.41 13.12
N GLY A 338 2.18 15.17 12.89
CA GLY A 338 2.38 15.98 11.69
C GLY A 338 1.72 17.37 11.76
N ASN A 339 0.90 17.64 12.79
CA ASN A 339 0.25 18.92 13.03
C ASN A 339 0.51 19.40 14.46
N GLY A 340 1.78 19.70 14.76
CA GLY A 340 2.22 20.16 16.08
C GLY A 340 2.90 19.10 16.93
N VAL A 341 2.70 17.80 16.65
CA VAL A 341 3.43 16.69 17.25
C VAL A 341 4.35 16.06 16.20
N ALA A 342 5.63 15.96 16.52
CA ALA A 342 6.62 15.28 15.68
C ALA A 342 7.59 14.48 16.54
N TYR A 343 7.95 13.28 16.09
CA TYR A 343 8.98 12.46 16.76
C TYR A 343 10.38 12.77 16.24
N CYS A 344 10.49 13.31 15.04
CA CYS A 344 11.74 13.76 14.45
C CYS A 344 11.49 15.12 13.78
N PRO A 345 12.10 16.21 14.27
CA PRO A 345 11.99 17.53 13.65
C PRO A 345 12.92 17.57 12.43
N HIS A 346 12.36 17.42 11.23
CA HIS A 346 13.04 17.65 9.94
C HIS A 346 12.18 18.51 9.05
#